data_ae534e1596e70d6f4de9e8cc68befa04
#
_entry.id   ae534e1596e70d6f4de9e8cc68befa04
#
_cell.length_a   1.000
_cell.length_b   1.000
_cell.length_c   1.000
_cell.angle_alpha   90.00
_cell.angle_beta   90.00
_cell.angle_gamma   90.00
#
_symmetry.space_group_name_H-M   'P 1'
#
loop_
_entity.id
_entity.type
_entity.pdbx_description
1 polymer ?
#
loop_
_entity_poly.entity_id
_entity_poly.type
_entity_poly.pdbx_seq_one_letter_code
_entity_poly.pdbx_strand_id
1 'polypeptide(L)' 'MPLSCGYRIDLLINNQLIVELKSIEQLLKIHEAQILTYMKLAKVNLGLLMNFNVPILKRGIRRFVLS' A
#
# COMPACT_ATOMS: atom_id res chain seq x y z
N MET A 1 5.72 -5.80 -8.41
CA MET A 1 7.06 -5.25 -8.68
C MET A 1 7.99 -5.55 -7.52
N PRO A 2 9.08 -6.28 -7.72
CA PRO A 2 10.03 -6.57 -6.64
C PRO A 2 10.90 -5.36 -6.28
N LEU A 3 11.21 -5.23 -4.99
CA LEU A 3 12.18 -4.26 -4.49
C LEU A 3 13.49 -4.98 -4.20
N SER A 4 14.60 -4.23 -4.23
CA SER A 4 15.95 -4.79 -4.07
C SER A 4 16.17 -5.50 -2.73
N CYS A 5 15.37 -5.20 -1.72
CA CYS A 5 15.45 -5.84 -0.39
C CYS A 5 14.57 -7.07 -0.24
N GLY A 6 13.99 -7.58 -1.34
CA GLY A 6 13.13 -8.77 -1.31
C GLY A 6 11.65 -8.49 -1.11
N TYR A 7 11.25 -7.25 -0.87
CA TYR A 7 9.84 -6.88 -0.81
C TYR A 7 9.24 -6.79 -2.21
N ARG A 8 7.92 -6.88 -2.29
CA ARG A 8 7.19 -6.77 -3.55
C ARG A 8 6.09 -5.72 -3.41
N ILE A 9 5.99 -4.87 -4.42
CA ILE A 9 4.93 -3.88 -4.57
C ILE A 9 3.91 -4.43 -5.55
N ASP A 10 2.61 -4.40 -5.19
CA ASP A 10 1.57 -4.89 -6.09
C ASP A 10 1.46 -4.02 -7.33
N LEU A 11 1.33 -2.71 -7.15
CA LEU A 11 1.25 -1.76 -8.26
C LEU A 11 2.09 -0.52 -7.94
N LEU A 12 2.86 -0.07 -8.93
CA LEU A 12 3.57 1.20 -8.89
C LEU A 12 3.19 2.00 -10.13
N ILE A 13 2.52 3.13 -9.91
CA ILE A 13 1.94 3.92 -10.99
C ILE A 13 2.79 5.19 -11.20
N ASN A 14 3.37 5.34 -12.40
CA ASN A 14 4.16 6.49 -12.81
C ASN A 14 5.31 6.83 -11.84
N ASN A 15 5.82 5.85 -11.09
CA ASN A 15 6.82 6.06 -10.04
C ASN A 15 6.39 7.08 -8.99
N GLN A 16 5.09 7.31 -8.82
CA GLN A 16 4.55 8.33 -7.93
C GLN A 16 3.54 7.80 -6.93
N LEU A 17 2.93 6.65 -7.21
CA LEU A 17 1.87 6.09 -6.38
C LEU A 17 2.09 4.59 -6.22
N ILE A 18 2.12 4.12 -4.98
CA ILE A 18 2.09 2.70 -4.66
C ILE A 18 0.67 2.32 -4.28
N VAL A 19 0.17 1.23 -4.86
CA VAL A 19 -1.12 0.64 -4.49
C VAL A 19 -0.87 -0.78 -3.99
N GLU A 20 -1.31 -1.05 -2.77
CA GLU A 20 -1.29 -2.38 -2.15
C GLU A 20 -2.70 -2.92 -2.08
N LEU A 21 -2.89 -4.14 -2.60
CA LEU A 21 -4.20 -4.80 -2.67
C LEU A 21 -4.28 -5.88 -1.60
N LYS A 22 -5.34 -5.86 -0.82
CA LYS A 22 -5.59 -6.83 0.25
C LYS A 22 -7.01 -7.38 0.16
N SER A 23 -7.20 -8.60 0.64
CA SER A 23 -8.52 -9.17 0.87
C SER A 23 -8.48 -9.90 2.20
N ILE A 24 -8.62 -9.15 3.28
CA ILE A 24 -8.46 -9.60 4.66
C ILE A 24 -9.61 -9.08 5.52
N GLU A 25 -9.83 -9.74 6.66
CA GLU A 25 -10.94 -9.35 7.54
C GLU A 25 -10.78 -7.95 8.11
N GLN A 26 -9.54 -7.55 8.41
CA GLN A 26 -9.27 -6.26 9.03
C GLN A 26 -7.86 -5.79 8.69
N LEU A 27 -7.73 -4.52 8.32
CA LEU A 27 -6.44 -3.88 8.15
C LEU A 27 -5.81 -3.64 9.53
N LEU A 28 -4.59 -4.11 9.72
CA LEU A 28 -3.83 -4.00 10.96
C LEU A 28 -2.69 -3.00 10.78
N LYS A 29 -2.10 -2.58 11.90
CA LYS A 29 -0.96 -1.66 11.90
C LYS A 29 0.22 -2.21 11.11
N ILE A 30 0.41 -3.53 11.10
CA ILE A 30 1.50 -4.13 10.31
C ILE A 30 1.31 -3.92 8.81
N HIS A 31 0.08 -3.92 8.33
CA HIS A 31 -0.21 -3.64 6.93
C HIS A 31 0.12 -2.18 6.57
N GLU A 32 -0.19 -1.26 7.47
CA GLU A 32 0.15 0.16 7.30
C GLU A 32 1.65 0.37 7.32
N ALA A 33 2.35 -0.25 8.27
CA ALA A 33 3.81 -0.17 8.35
C ALA A 33 4.46 -0.72 7.08
N GLN A 34 3.88 -1.76 6.50
CA GLN A 34 4.38 -2.40 5.30
C GLN A 34 4.35 -1.45 4.10
N ILE A 35 3.20 -0.78 3.87
CA ILE A 35 3.10 0.15 2.75
C ILE A 35 4.01 1.37 2.96
N LEU A 36 4.11 1.87 4.19
CA LEU A 36 5.02 2.98 4.49
C LEU A 36 6.47 2.60 4.21
N THR A 37 6.87 1.37 4.54
CA THR A 37 8.20 0.87 4.22
C THR A 37 8.42 0.82 2.72
N TYR A 38 7.45 0.31 1.95
CA TYR A 38 7.54 0.27 0.50
C TYR A 38 7.68 1.67 -0.10
N MET A 39 6.91 2.62 0.41
CA MET A 39 6.97 4.01 -0.05
C MET A 39 8.36 4.61 0.17
N LYS A 40 8.96 4.36 1.34
CA LYS A 40 10.31 4.84 1.65
C LYS A 40 11.36 4.21 0.75
N LEU A 41 11.29 2.89 0.57
CA LEU A 41 12.26 2.16 -0.26
C LEU A 41 12.16 2.55 -1.73
N ALA A 42 10.96 2.77 -2.24
CA ALA A 42 10.74 3.17 -3.62
C ALA A 42 10.85 4.68 -3.84
N LYS A 43 11.02 5.45 -2.79
CA LYS A 43 11.07 6.93 -2.82
C LYS A 43 9.80 7.51 -3.44
N VAL A 44 8.65 6.98 -3.01
CA VAL A 44 7.33 7.40 -3.47
C VAL A 44 6.59 8.01 -2.30
N ASN A 45 5.98 9.17 -2.50
CA ASN A 45 5.36 9.94 -1.42
C ASN A 45 3.88 9.64 -1.22
N LEU A 46 3.25 8.88 -2.11
CA LEU A 46 1.81 8.62 -2.03
C LEU A 46 1.56 7.11 -2.12
N GLY A 47 0.73 6.60 -1.21
CA GLY A 47 0.35 5.19 -1.19
C GLY A 47 -1.13 5.01 -0.89
N LEU A 48 -1.71 3.98 -1.49
CA LEU A 48 -3.06 3.53 -1.21
C LEU A 48 -3.03 2.06 -0.80
N LEU A 49 -3.65 1.77 0.32
CA LEU A 49 -3.87 0.41 0.79
C LEU A 49 -5.35 0.11 0.60
N MET A 50 -5.66 -0.87 -0.26
CA MET A 50 -7.03 -1.17 -0.65
C MET A 50 -7.41 -2.58 -0.21
N ASN A 51 -8.35 -2.66 0.73
CA ASN A 51 -8.89 -3.94 1.20
C ASN A 51 -10.25 -4.17 0.54
N PHE A 52 -10.34 -5.22 -0.28
CA PHE A 52 -11.55 -5.57 -1.02
C PHE A 52 -12.54 -6.39 -0.20
N ASN A 53 -12.15 -6.90 0.95
CA ASN A 53 -13.02 -7.71 1.80
C ASN A 53 -13.88 -6.82 2.70
N VAL A 54 -14.63 -5.90 2.10
CA VAL A 54 -15.52 -4.97 2.78
C VAL A 54 -16.80 -4.80 1.95
N PRO A 55 -17.96 -4.51 2.59
CA PRO A 55 -19.21 -4.31 1.86
C PRO A 55 -19.19 -3.12 0.89
N ILE A 56 -18.45 -2.07 1.25
CA ILE A 56 -18.30 -0.87 0.44
C ILE A 56 -16.80 -0.60 0.30
N LEU A 57 -16.29 -0.65 -0.93
CA LEU A 57 -14.85 -0.52 -1.22
C LEU A 57 -14.22 0.72 -0.60
N LYS A 58 -14.91 1.84 -0.63
CA LYS A 58 -14.46 3.10 -0.05
C LYS A 58 -14.03 2.97 1.41
N ARG A 59 -14.65 2.05 2.19
CA ARG A 59 -14.29 1.80 3.59
C ARG A 59 -13.01 0.99 3.75
N GLY A 60 -12.57 0.32 2.68
CA GLY A 60 -11.34 -0.47 2.67
C GLY A 60 -10.12 0.30 2.18
N ILE A 61 -10.26 1.58 1.87
CA ILE A 61 -9.16 2.38 1.31
C ILE A 61 -8.51 3.23 2.40
N ARG A 62 -7.18 3.11 2.50
CA ARG A 62 -6.35 3.96 3.37
C ARG A 62 -5.34 4.69 2.52
N ARG A 63 -5.21 5.98 2.74
CA ARG A 63 -4.27 6.82 2.02
C ARG A 63 -3.09 7.18 2.92
N PHE A 64 -1.88 7.09 2.39
CA PHE A 64 -0.64 7.41 3.09
C PHE A 64 0.14 8.43 2.29
N VAL A 65 0.67 9.42 2.99
CA VAL A 65 1.47 10.48 2.39
C VAL A 65 2.76 10.63 3.20
N LEU A 66 3.90 10.60 2.50
CA LEU A 66 5.20 10.93 3.10
C LEU A 66 5.59 12.34 2.67
N SER A 67 6.02 13.12 3.62
CA SER A 67 6.49 14.48 3.34
C SER A 67 8.01 14.53 3.22
#